data_4e2410d69780d40dc2a5180732b9adba
#
_entry.id   4e2410d69780d40dc2a5180732b9adba
#
_cell.length_a   1.000
_cell.length_b   1.000
_cell.length_c   1.000
_cell.angle_alpha   90.00
_cell.angle_beta   90.00
_cell.angle_gamma   90.00
#
_symmetry.space_group_name_H-M   'P 1'
#
loop_
_entity.id
_entity.type
_entity.pdbx_description
1 polymer ?
#
loop_
_entity_poly.entity_id
_entity_poly.type
_entity_poly.pdbx_seq_one_letter_code
_entity_poly.pdbx_strand_id
1 'polypeptide(L)'
;MAHIAAAAGVSKNTVSLALRGSARVSQKTRAAVERCAAALGYTRNAAIGCLMAEMRRTGSARFNATLALLNANEDKHAFQTHPTLPVYIAGARRRAELLGYALDEFWLHDPKISGERLAGILRARGIRGALVIGLLQTNQLPNRMACIWEEFPAVVTGVRTRNPELSFAGADQYSLALRAYEMAWSIGYRRPGLVLDPVIDTLIDGRFTAGFLIGQQNFRPRGARIQPFTQIAQARKNLQCFQSWLNRSRPDVLFTLYHEVEDWLTKCGYNIPKDIGLIQYEWRAQRSHWAGMDQRNDLVGEAAVDLVVSMIHNGVRGIPKQPIATQVTSQWVEGKTIRIGG
;
A
#
# COMPACT_ATOMS: atom_id res chain seq x y z
N MET A 1 -21.11 8.61 30.90
CA MET A 1 -19.92 9.27 31.47
C MET A 1 -20.14 9.73 32.93
N ALA A 2 -21.18 10.54 33.23
CA ALA A 2 -21.44 10.98 34.63
C ALA A 2 -21.67 9.81 35.59
N HIS A 3 -22.49 8.84 35.23
CA HIS A 3 -22.76 7.63 36.03
C HIS A 3 -21.51 6.76 36.23
N ILE A 4 -20.66 6.62 35.20
CA ILE A 4 -19.37 5.89 35.33
C ILE A 4 -18.43 6.65 36.26
N ALA A 5 -18.38 7.98 36.18
CA ALA A 5 -17.57 8.81 37.05
C ALA A 5 -17.98 8.67 38.52
N ALA A 6 -19.29 8.69 38.79
CA ALA A 6 -19.86 8.49 40.12
C ALA A 6 -19.56 7.06 40.67
N ALA A 7 -19.77 6.03 39.81
CA ALA A 7 -19.56 4.63 40.23
C ALA A 7 -18.06 4.29 40.41
N ALA A 8 -17.17 4.91 39.69
CA ALA A 8 -15.72 4.71 39.80
C ALA A 8 -15.03 5.69 40.77
N GLY A 9 -15.74 6.64 41.35
CA GLY A 9 -15.20 7.64 42.27
C GLY A 9 -14.18 8.59 41.67
N VAL A 10 -14.33 8.92 40.37
CA VAL A 10 -13.36 9.75 39.63
C VAL A 10 -14.08 10.84 38.82
N SER A 11 -13.33 11.86 38.34
CA SER A 11 -13.89 12.91 37.51
C SER A 11 -14.33 12.40 36.14
N LYS A 12 -15.28 13.11 35.48
CA LYS A 12 -15.68 12.82 34.10
C LYS A 12 -14.49 12.86 33.13
N ASN A 13 -13.53 13.74 33.39
CA ASN A 13 -12.31 13.84 32.62
C ASN A 13 -11.42 12.61 32.79
N THR A 14 -11.29 12.11 34.04
CA THR A 14 -10.55 10.88 34.34
C THR A 14 -11.19 9.67 33.66
N VAL A 15 -12.53 9.56 33.66
CA VAL A 15 -13.24 8.51 32.89
C VAL A 15 -12.94 8.60 31.42
N SER A 16 -12.99 9.80 30.84
CA SER A 16 -12.66 10.01 29.42
C SER A 16 -11.22 9.61 29.09
N LEU A 17 -10.27 9.96 29.92
CA LEU A 17 -8.85 9.61 29.76
C LEU A 17 -8.62 8.10 29.96
N ALA A 18 -9.26 7.47 30.93
CA ALA A 18 -9.16 6.03 31.20
C ALA A 18 -9.68 5.22 30.00
N LEU A 19 -10.88 5.52 29.53
CA LEU A 19 -11.51 4.85 28.38
C LEU A 19 -10.78 5.08 27.05
N ARG A 20 -9.96 6.14 26.95
CA ARG A 20 -9.06 6.39 25.78
C ARG A 20 -7.69 5.74 25.94
N GLY A 21 -7.42 5.03 27.02
CA GLY A 21 -6.13 4.40 27.25
C GLY A 21 -4.98 5.38 27.58
N SER A 22 -5.30 6.61 28.06
CA SER A 22 -4.28 7.63 28.35
C SER A 22 -3.30 7.18 29.43
N ALA A 23 -2.00 7.36 29.20
CA ALA A 23 -0.94 7.08 30.17
C ALA A 23 -1.00 7.99 31.44
N ARG A 24 -1.80 9.07 31.40
CA ARG A 24 -2.04 9.95 32.55
C ARG A 24 -2.96 9.33 33.62
N VAL A 25 -3.53 8.15 33.35
CA VAL A 25 -4.40 7.44 34.30
C VAL A 25 -3.72 6.13 34.67
N SER A 26 -3.60 5.90 35.99
CA SER A 26 -2.99 4.67 36.51
C SER A 26 -3.73 3.42 36.02
N GLN A 27 -3.02 2.30 35.91
CA GLN A 27 -3.60 1.02 35.50
C GLN A 27 -4.73 0.57 36.41
N LYS A 28 -4.59 0.83 37.72
CA LYS A 28 -5.62 0.54 38.75
C LYS A 28 -6.90 1.36 38.48
N THR A 29 -6.78 2.65 38.25
CA THR A 29 -7.91 3.54 37.95
C THR A 29 -8.56 3.19 36.61
N ARG A 30 -7.79 2.82 35.61
CA ARG A 30 -8.29 2.38 34.33
C ARG A 30 -9.15 1.12 34.45
N ALA A 31 -8.63 0.09 35.10
CA ALA A 31 -9.36 -1.15 35.34
C ALA A 31 -10.66 -0.95 36.15
N ALA A 32 -10.66 -0.01 37.11
CA ALA A 32 -11.89 0.34 37.86
C ALA A 32 -12.93 1.01 36.94
N VAL A 33 -12.52 1.96 36.15
CA VAL A 33 -13.40 2.65 35.18
C VAL A 33 -13.97 1.70 34.11
N GLU A 34 -13.15 0.79 33.59
CA GLU A 34 -13.57 -0.22 32.61
C GLU A 34 -14.61 -1.19 33.20
N ARG A 35 -14.42 -1.66 34.44
CA ARG A 35 -15.40 -2.49 35.14
C ARG A 35 -16.72 -1.76 35.35
N CYS A 36 -16.69 -0.51 35.84
CA CYS A 36 -17.89 0.29 36.01
C CYS A 36 -18.59 0.58 34.67
N ALA A 37 -17.84 0.82 33.59
CA ALA A 37 -18.39 1.02 32.25
C ALA A 37 -19.11 -0.25 31.76
N ALA A 38 -18.50 -1.42 31.91
CA ALA A 38 -19.07 -2.71 31.53
C ALA A 38 -20.34 -3.01 32.34
N ALA A 39 -20.32 -2.80 33.69
CA ALA A 39 -21.46 -3.01 34.56
C ALA A 39 -22.65 -2.09 34.22
N LEU A 40 -22.40 -0.88 33.74
CA LEU A 40 -23.42 0.09 33.30
C LEU A 40 -23.83 -0.06 31.82
N GLY A 41 -23.39 -1.11 31.15
CA GLY A 41 -23.69 -1.35 29.73
C GLY A 41 -23.15 -0.24 28.78
N TYR A 42 -22.13 0.50 29.21
CA TYR A 42 -21.54 1.55 28.41
C TYR A 42 -20.68 0.95 27.31
N THR A 43 -21.29 0.82 26.14
CA THR A 43 -20.56 0.55 24.88
C THR A 43 -20.15 1.88 24.24
N ARG A 44 -18.94 1.93 23.67
CA ARG A 44 -18.49 3.07 22.88
C ARG A 44 -19.49 3.26 21.74
N ASN A 45 -20.30 4.31 21.82
CA ASN A 45 -21.44 4.47 20.92
C ASN A 45 -20.94 4.74 19.48
N ALA A 46 -21.04 3.72 18.62
CA ALA A 46 -20.70 3.82 17.21
C ALA A 46 -21.51 4.95 16.51
N ALA A 47 -22.72 5.25 17.00
CA ALA A 47 -23.55 6.33 16.49
C ALA A 47 -22.92 7.71 16.70
N ILE A 48 -22.16 7.93 17.79
CA ILE A 48 -21.43 9.19 18.00
C ILE A 48 -20.27 9.30 16.99
N GLY A 49 -19.61 8.20 16.67
CA GLY A 49 -18.59 8.16 15.62
C GLY A 49 -19.16 8.50 14.24
N CYS A 50 -20.32 7.95 13.89
CA CYS A 50 -21.06 8.26 12.67
C CYS A 50 -21.55 9.72 12.67
N LEU A 51 -22.12 10.22 13.76
CA LEU A 51 -22.57 11.61 13.88
C LEU A 51 -21.42 12.60 13.70
N MET A 52 -20.27 12.34 14.33
CA MET A 52 -19.06 13.16 14.15
C MET A 52 -18.49 13.06 12.73
N ALA A 53 -18.67 11.95 12.04
CA ALA A 53 -18.32 11.81 10.62
C ALA A 53 -19.28 12.62 9.75
N GLU A 54 -20.57 12.64 10.08
CA GLU A 54 -21.60 13.39 9.36
C GLU A 54 -21.48 14.91 9.58
N MET A 55 -21.15 15.35 10.80
CA MET A 55 -20.84 16.75 11.10
C MET A 55 -19.61 17.25 10.33
N ARG A 56 -18.63 16.40 10.04
CA ARG A 56 -17.48 16.74 9.19
C ARG A 56 -17.85 16.87 7.71
N ARG A 57 -18.88 16.18 7.24
CA ARG A 57 -19.37 16.27 5.85
C ARG A 57 -20.15 17.55 5.56
N THR A 58 -20.73 18.19 6.55
CA THR A 58 -21.61 19.35 6.42
C THR A 58 -20.97 20.69 6.82
N GLY A 59 -19.76 20.69 7.38
CA GLY A 59 -19.08 21.90 7.83
C GLY A 59 -17.80 22.20 7.04
N SER A 60 -17.48 23.48 6.84
CA SER A 60 -16.21 23.93 6.23
C SER A 60 -15.02 23.26 6.89
N ALA A 61 -14.16 22.63 6.09
CA ALA A 61 -12.99 21.86 6.54
C ALA A 61 -12.00 22.74 7.33
N ARG A 62 -12.21 22.87 8.64
CA ARG A 62 -11.15 23.24 9.56
C ARG A 62 -10.35 21.96 9.82
N PHE A 63 -9.07 21.95 9.45
CA PHE A 63 -8.16 20.86 9.76
C PHE A 63 -8.13 20.67 11.28
N ASN A 64 -8.65 19.52 11.74
CA ASN A 64 -8.73 19.22 13.18
C ASN A 64 -7.44 18.55 13.69
N ALA A 65 -6.61 18.00 12.81
CA ALA A 65 -5.36 17.32 13.13
C ALA A 65 -4.46 17.18 11.87
N THR A 66 -3.21 16.84 12.09
CA THR A 66 -2.22 16.60 11.03
C THR A 66 -1.68 15.18 11.14
N LEU A 67 -1.44 14.53 10.00
CA LEU A 67 -0.70 13.27 9.87
C LEU A 67 0.66 13.53 9.23
N ALA A 68 1.67 12.74 9.58
CA ALA A 68 2.94 12.76 8.89
C ALA A 68 2.85 11.95 7.59
N LEU A 69 3.33 12.52 6.50
CA LEU A 69 3.56 11.84 5.23
C LEU A 69 5.07 11.63 5.08
N LEU A 70 5.54 10.41 5.31
CA LEU A 70 6.95 10.09 5.39
C LEU A 70 7.44 9.52 4.05
N ASN A 71 8.30 10.28 3.36
CA ASN A 71 9.00 9.80 2.18
C ASN A 71 10.13 8.85 2.59
N ALA A 72 9.94 7.55 2.35
CA ALA A 72 10.91 6.50 2.63
C ALA A 72 11.80 6.17 1.40
N ASN A 73 11.68 6.91 0.30
CA ASN A 73 12.54 6.76 -0.86
C ASN A 73 13.88 7.50 -0.62
N GLU A 74 14.96 6.95 -1.16
CA GLU A 74 16.29 7.60 -1.12
C GLU A 74 16.30 8.94 -1.89
N ASP A 75 15.49 9.06 -2.96
CA ASP A 75 15.28 10.32 -3.65
C ASP A 75 14.29 11.19 -2.86
N LYS A 76 14.77 12.34 -2.41
CA LYS A 76 13.96 13.35 -1.73
C LYS A 76 12.76 13.80 -2.57
N HIS A 77 12.92 13.84 -3.89
CA HIS A 77 11.91 14.33 -4.83
C HIS A 77 11.00 13.22 -5.37
N ALA A 78 11.13 11.99 -4.89
CA ALA A 78 10.37 10.84 -5.38
C ALA A 78 8.84 11.05 -5.34
N PHE A 79 8.34 11.85 -4.41
CA PHE A 79 6.92 12.20 -4.34
C PHE A 79 6.40 12.99 -5.53
N GLN A 80 7.30 13.65 -6.29
CA GLN A 80 6.97 14.39 -7.50
C GLN A 80 7.45 13.68 -8.77
N THR A 81 8.62 13.05 -8.72
CA THR A 81 9.33 12.54 -9.89
C THR A 81 9.06 11.07 -10.19
N HIS A 82 8.74 10.27 -9.17
CA HIS A 82 8.51 8.85 -9.36
C HIS A 82 7.18 8.60 -10.09
N PRO A 83 7.15 7.69 -11.08
CA PRO A 83 5.97 7.48 -11.92
C PRO A 83 4.73 6.95 -11.17
N THR A 84 4.89 6.41 -9.96
CA THR A 84 3.81 5.76 -9.18
C THR A 84 3.46 6.53 -7.91
N LEU A 85 4.47 7.06 -7.18
CA LEU A 85 4.25 7.63 -5.85
C LEU A 85 3.30 8.83 -5.82
N PRO A 86 3.29 9.75 -6.81
CA PRO A 86 2.33 10.85 -6.84
C PRO A 86 0.87 10.40 -6.78
N VAL A 87 0.55 9.23 -7.34
CA VAL A 87 -0.82 8.68 -7.35
C VAL A 87 -1.25 8.25 -5.94
N TYR A 88 -0.37 7.58 -5.18
CA TYR A 88 -0.61 7.26 -3.76
C TYR A 88 -0.87 8.52 -2.95
N ILE A 89 -0.03 9.54 -3.16
CA ILE A 89 -0.08 10.79 -2.40
C ILE A 89 -1.34 11.57 -2.71
N ALA A 90 -1.75 11.63 -3.97
CA ALA A 90 -2.98 12.30 -4.39
C ALA A 90 -4.21 11.66 -3.71
N GLY A 91 -4.29 10.33 -3.68
CA GLY A 91 -5.33 9.61 -2.97
C GLY A 91 -5.29 9.87 -1.46
N ALA A 92 -4.11 9.78 -0.85
CA ALA A 92 -3.94 10.05 0.57
C ALA A 92 -4.35 11.49 0.95
N ARG A 93 -3.96 12.50 0.16
CA ARG A 93 -4.35 13.90 0.40
C ARG A 93 -5.85 14.09 0.31
N ARG A 94 -6.47 13.60 -0.76
CA ARG A 94 -7.93 13.67 -0.95
C ARG A 94 -8.68 13.05 0.24
N ARG A 95 -8.23 11.87 0.69
CA ARG A 95 -8.89 11.19 1.81
C ARG A 95 -8.65 11.87 3.15
N ALA A 96 -7.42 12.33 3.41
CA ALA A 96 -7.08 13.06 4.62
C ALA A 96 -7.93 14.35 4.74
N GLU A 97 -8.02 15.14 3.67
CA GLU A 97 -8.83 16.34 3.61
C GLU A 97 -10.31 16.06 3.90
N LEU A 98 -10.88 15.01 3.27
CA LEU A 98 -12.25 14.57 3.52
C LEU A 98 -12.52 14.21 4.98
N LEU A 99 -11.52 13.69 5.67
CA LEU A 99 -11.59 13.33 7.10
C LEU A 99 -11.19 14.49 8.03
N GLY A 100 -10.85 15.67 7.50
CA GLY A 100 -10.42 16.84 8.26
C GLY A 100 -8.99 16.77 8.78
N TYR A 101 -8.10 16.05 8.08
CA TYR A 101 -6.67 15.98 8.38
C TYR A 101 -5.85 16.71 7.32
N ALA A 102 -4.79 17.39 7.76
CA ALA A 102 -3.70 17.85 6.89
C ALA A 102 -2.61 16.77 6.80
N LEU A 103 -1.78 16.82 5.75
CA LEU A 103 -0.59 15.99 5.60
C LEU A 103 0.66 16.88 5.57
N ASP A 104 1.56 16.68 6.52
CA ASP A 104 2.90 17.31 6.55
C ASP A 104 3.93 16.31 6.02
N GLU A 105 4.71 16.71 5.01
CA GLU A 105 5.73 15.88 4.39
C GLU A 105 7.06 15.93 5.14
N PHE A 106 7.69 14.75 5.32
CA PHE A 106 9.02 14.59 5.87
C PHE A 106 9.80 13.55 5.06
N TRP A 107 11.10 13.78 4.89
CA TRP A 107 11.98 12.84 4.21
C TRP A 107 12.80 12.04 5.21
N LEU A 108 12.67 10.70 5.21
CA LEU A 108 13.30 9.82 6.20
C LEU A 108 14.84 9.72 6.04
N HIS A 109 15.35 10.03 4.85
CA HIS A 109 16.78 9.99 4.56
C HIS A 109 17.48 11.34 4.71
N ASP A 110 16.81 12.36 5.28
CA ASP A 110 17.45 13.66 5.56
C ASP A 110 18.61 13.48 6.56
N PRO A 111 19.87 13.75 6.16
CA PRO A 111 21.04 13.57 7.03
C PRO A 111 21.09 14.56 8.19
N LYS A 112 20.30 15.65 8.12
CA LYS A 112 20.25 16.71 9.14
C LYS A 112 19.25 16.42 10.25
N ILE A 113 18.42 15.37 10.12
CA ILE A 113 17.34 15.06 11.05
C ILE A 113 17.54 13.65 11.62
N SER A 114 17.75 13.56 12.94
CA SER A 114 17.70 12.27 13.66
C SER A 114 16.26 11.86 13.92
N GLY A 115 16.05 10.58 14.26
CA GLY A 115 14.74 10.07 14.61
C GLY A 115 14.13 10.79 15.80
N GLU A 116 14.92 11.05 16.85
CA GLU A 116 14.49 11.77 18.06
C GLU A 116 14.07 13.19 17.73
N ARG A 117 14.83 13.88 16.86
CA ARG A 117 14.48 15.22 16.41
C ARG A 117 13.18 15.22 15.62
N LEU A 118 13.01 14.25 14.70
CA LEU A 118 11.77 14.12 13.93
C LEU A 118 10.60 13.80 14.86
N ALA A 119 10.73 12.85 15.77
CA ALA A 119 9.69 12.55 16.76
C ALA A 119 9.31 13.78 17.60
N GLY A 120 10.30 14.59 18.01
CA GLY A 120 10.10 15.87 18.68
C GLY A 120 9.29 16.86 17.83
N ILE A 121 9.59 16.98 16.55
CA ILE A 121 8.84 17.83 15.60
C ILE A 121 7.39 17.33 15.46
N LEU A 122 7.19 16.03 15.30
CA LEU A 122 5.85 15.43 15.19
C LEU A 122 5.01 15.72 16.43
N ARG A 123 5.58 15.56 17.63
CA ARG A 123 4.91 15.91 18.90
C ARG A 123 4.55 17.39 18.99
N ALA A 124 5.50 18.27 18.68
CA ALA A 124 5.30 19.71 18.76
C ALA A 124 4.21 20.21 17.80
N ARG A 125 4.06 19.56 16.64
CA ARG A 125 3.00 19.84 15.66
C ARG A 125 1.67 19.14 15.95
N GLY A 126 1.58 18.35 17.03
CA GLY A 126 0.36 17.59 17.37
C GLY A 126 0.04 16.46 16.40
N ILE A 127 1.00 16.01 15.60
CA ILE A 127 0.86 14.88 14.68
C ILE A 127 0.67 13.61 15.49
N ARG A 128 -0.29 12.78 15.09
CA ARG A 128 -0.74 11.61 15.87
C ARG A 128 -0.56 10.28 15.16
N GLY A 129 -0.17 10.28 13.90
CA GLY A 129 0.07 9.08 13.12
C GLY A 129 0.79 9.39 11.82
N ALA A 130 1.32 8.37 11.16
CA ALA A 130 2.17 8.51 10.00
C ALA A 130 1.79 7.56 8.86
N LEU A 131 1.94 8.05 7.63
CA LEU A 131 1.92 7.26 6.41
C LEU A 131 3.35 7.15 5.88
N VAL A 132 3.83 5.93 5.63
CA VAL A 132 5.16 5.66 5.09
C VAL A 132 5.00 5.24 3.63
N ILE A 133 5.53 6.03 2.71
CA ILE A 133 5.41 5.80 1.27
C ILE A 133 6.79 5.81 0.63
N GLY A 134 7.04 4.91 -0.33
CA GLY A 134 8.23 4.96 -1.17
C GLY A 134 9.32 3.94 -0.88
N LEU A 135 9.03 2.89 -0.10
CA LEU A 135 9.92 1.73 0.01
C LEU A 135 9.89 0.94 -1.31
N LEU A 136 10.95 1.05 -2.11
CA LEU A 136 11.04 0.42 -3.43
C LEU A 136 12.26 -0.48 -3.62
N GLN A 137 13.22 -0.42 -2.70
CA GLN A 137 14.47 -1.20 -2.77
C GLN A 137 14.66 -2.12 -1.58
N THR A 138 13.92 -1.88 -0.51
CA THR A 138 14.02 -2.63 0.74
C THR A 138 12.67 -2.68 1.44
N ASN A 139 12.46 -3.69 2.27
CA ASN A 139 11.33 -3.78 3.20
C ASN A 139 11.73 -3.45 4.65
N GLN A 140 12.85 -2.76 4.82
CA GLN A 140 13.34 -2.30 6.12
C GLN A 140 13.26 -0.78 6.21
N LEU A 141 12.89 -0.30 7.37
CA LEU A 141 12.91 1.11 7.70
C LEU A 141 14.27 1.49 8.29
N PRO A 142 14.74 2.75 8.12
CA PRO A 142 16.01 3.18 8.70
C PRO A 142 16.02 3.02 10.22
N ASN A 143 16.97 2.24 10.77
CA ASN A 143 17.08 2.01 12.22
C ASN A 143 17.17 3.29 13.05
N ARG A 144 17.81 4.34 12.49
CA ARG A 144 17.91 5.65 13.13
C ARG A 144 16.57 6.35 13.35
N MET A 145 15.49 5.84 12.76
CA MET A 145 14.13 6.37 12.89
C MET A 145 13.25 5.51 13.82
N ALA A 146 13.82 4.54 14.56
CA ALA A 146 13.08 3.57 15.38
C ALA A 146 12.11 4.22 16.37
N CYS A 147 12.53 5.32 17.03
CA CYS A 147 11.69 6.04 17.99
C CYS A 147 10.37 6.57 17.39
N ILE A 148 10.29 6.77 16.06
CA ILE A 148 9.05 7.18 15.40
C ILE A 148 8.04 6.05 15.45
N TRP A 149 8.46 4.83 15.07
CA TRP A 149 7.58 3.65 15.04
C TRP A 149 7.19 3.17 16.45
N GLU A 150 8.04 3.43 17.43
CA GLU A 150 7.75 3.11 18.84
C GLU A 150 6.71 4.05 19.46
N GLU A 151 6.57 5.26 18.96
CA GLU A 151 5.69 6.28 19.52
C GLU A 151 4.39 6.47 18.72
N PHE A 152 4.49 6.53 17.39
CA PHE A 152 3.37 6.88 16.50
C PHE A 152 2.85 5.66 15.76
N PRO A 153 1.51 5.46 15.70
CA PRO A 153 0.92 4.48 14.81
C PRO A 153 1.28 4.85 13.36
N ALA A 154 1.78 3.88 12.62
CA ALA A 154 2.20 4.09 11.23
C ALA A 154 1.64 3.02 10.30
N VAL A 155 1.31 3.43 9.07
CA VAL A 155 0.87 2.56 7.98
C VAL A 155 1.82 2.71 6.80
N VAL A 156 2.36 1.60 6.31
CA VAL A 156 3.22 1.58 5.12
C VAL A 156 2.41 1.22 3.87
N THR A 157 2.81 1.77 2.71
CA THR A 157 2.18 1.45 1.41
C THR A 157 3.16 0.83 0.42
N GLY A 158 2.63 0.05 -0.50
CA GLY A 158 3.37 -0.54 -1.62
C GLY A 158 4.12 -1.81 -1.23
N VAL A 159 5.13 -1.69 -0.38
CA VAL A 159 5.95 -2.79 0.13
C VAL A 159 5.70 -2.97 1.63
N ARG A 160 5.50 -4.20 2.09
CA ARG A 160 5.37 -4.51 3.53
C ARG A 160 6.72 -4.38 4.22
N THR A 161 6.74 -3.76 5.40
CA THR A 161 7.93 -3.75 6.24
C THR A 161 8.03 -5.03 7.06
N ARG A 162 9.25 -5.50 7.32
CA ARG A 162 9.52 -6.71 8.11
C ARG A 162 10.13 -6.41 9.48
N ASN A 163 10.84 -5.30 9.58
CA ASN A 163 11.48 -4.91 10.83
C ASN A 163 11.52 -3.37 10.96
N PRO A 164 10.62 -2.78 11.77
CA PRO A 164 9.45 -3.43 12.38
C PRO A 164 8.37 -3.77 11.35
N GLU A 165 7.51 -4.74 11.69
CA GLU A 165 6.32 -5.03 10.90
C GLU A 165 5.23 -4.01 11.24
N LEU A 166 4.93 -3.12 10.29
CA LEU A 166 3.88 -2.11 10.40
C LEU A 166 2.58 -2.58 9.75
N SER A 167 1.47 -1.94 10.12
CA SER A 167 0.23 -2.08 9.37
C SER A 167 0.41 -1.60 7.92
N PHE A 168 -0.30 -2.20 6.99
CA PHE A 168 -0.03 -2.08 5.56
C PHE A 168 -1.30 -1.77 4.77
N ALA A 169 -1.18 -0.92 3.75
CA ALA A 169 -2.15 -0.76 2.69
C ALA A 169 -1.47 -0.91 1.32
N GLY A 170 -2.01 -1.72 0.43
CA GLY A 170 -1.41 -1.96 -0.88
C GLY A 170 -2.35 -2.62 -1.87
N ALA A 171 -1.91 -2.75 -3.13
CA ALA A 171 -2.62 -3.55 -4.11
C ALA A 171 -2.53 -5.05 -3.76
N ASP A 172 -3.51 -5.84 -4.17
CA ASP A 172 -3.45 -7.30 -4.10
C ASP A 172 -2.73 -7.84 -5.35
N GLN A 173 -1.40 -7.89 -5.28
CA GLN A 173 -0.55 -8.30 -6.41
C GLN A 173 -0.77 -9.77 -6.82
N TYR A 174 -1.13 -10.65 -5.88
CA TYR A 174 -1.43 -12.04 -6.19
C TYR A 174 -2.69 -12.16 -7.05
N SER A 175 -3.80 -11.60 -6.58
CA SER A 175 -5.06 -11.61 -7.32
C SER A 175 -4.96 -10.84 -8.64
N LEU A 176 -4.17 -9.76 -8.67
CA LEU A 176 -3.85 -9.01 -9.88
C LEU A 176 -3.23 -9.91 -10.95
N ALA A 177 -2.14 -10.62 -10.60
CA ALA A 177 -1.42 -11.46 -11.54
C ALA A 177 -2.28 -12.64 -12.03
N LEU A 178 -3.05 -13.26 -11.13
CA LEU A 178 -3.99 -14.34 -11.48
C LEU A 178 -5.07 -13.83 -12.42
N ARG A 179 -5.72 -12.71 -12.13
CA ARG A 179 -6.76 -12.11 -13.01
C ARG A 179 -6.21 -11.70 -14.37
N ALA A 180 -5.01 -11.12 -14.42
CA ALA A 180 -4.36 -10.81 -15.69
C ALA A 180 -4.15 -12.09 -16.54
N TYR A 181 -3.79 -13.21 -15.89
CA TYR A 181 -3.67 -14.50 -16.55
C TYR A 181 -5.03 -15.01 -17.08
N GLU A 182 -6.08 -14.92 -16.27
CA GLU A 182 -7.46 -15.28 -16.64
C GLU A 182 -7.92 -14.45 -17.84
N MET A 183 -7.69 -13.15 -17.84
CA MET A 183 -8.04 -12.26 -18.94
C MET A 183 -7.28 -12.61 -20.23
N ALA A 184 -5.97 -12.84 -20.14
CA ALA A 184 -5.19 -13.27 -21.30
C ALA A 184 -5.72 -14.60 -21.87
N TRP A 185 -6.08 -15.54 -21.01
CA TRP A 185 -6.65 -16.83 -21.43
C TRP A 185 -8.02 -16.67 -22.10
N SER A 186 -8.90 -15.83 -21.58
CA SER A 186 -10.23 -15.54 -22.16
C SER A 186 -10.14 -14.88 -23.53
N ILE A 187 -9.13 -14.04 -23.77
CA ILE A 187 -8.85 -13.40 -25.07
C ILE A 187 -8.31 -14.40 -26.11
N GLY A 188 -7.88 -15.59 -25.66
CA GLY A 188 -7.39 -16.63 -26.56
C GLY A 188 -5.87 -16.86 -26.53
N TYR A 189 -5.12 -16.19 -25.65
CA TYR A 189 -3.72 -16.51 -25.44
C TYR A 189 -3.56 -17.87 -24.74
N ARG A 190 -2.53 -18.62 -25.11
CA ARG A 190 -2.33 -20.00 -24.63
C ARG A 190 -0.94 -20.24 -24.03
N ARG A 191 -0.02 -19.33 -24.23
CA ARG A 191 1.37 -19.43 -23.78
C ARG A 191 1.84 -18.15 -23.06
N PRO A 192 1.17 -17.73 -21.98
CA PRO A 192 1.59 -16.55 -21.23
C PRO A 192 2.99 -16.70 -20.62
N GLY A 193 3.82 -15.68 -20.78
CA GLY A 193 5.14 -15.54 -20.14
C GLY A 193 5.14 -14.37 -19.16
N LEU A 194 6.00 -14.46 -18.13
CA LEU A 194 6.22 -13.40 -17.16
C LEU A 194 7.63 -12.84 -17.31
N VAL A 195 7.75 -11.51 -17.36
CA VAL A 195 9.03 -10.76 -17.38
C VAL A 195 9.07 -9.89 -16.14
N LEU A 196 9.84 -10.31 -15.12
CA LEU A 196 9.83 -9.68 -13.80
C LEU A 196 11.19 -9.78 -13.12
N ASP A 197 11.63 -8.66 -12.52
CA ASP A 197 12.83 -8.63 -11.68
C ASP A 197 12.57 -9.35 -10.35
N PRO A 198 13.39 -10.33 -9.97
CA PRO A 198 13.24 -11.06 -8.72
C PRO A 198 13.37 -10.16 -7.48
N VAL A 199 14.10 -9.04 -7.57
CA VAL A 199 14.23 -8.08 -6.46
C VAL A 199 12.85 -7.48 -6.13
N ILE A 200 12.14 -6.98 -7.14
CA ILE A 200 10.80 -6.41 -6.96
C ILE A 200 9.82 -7.46 -6.41
N ASP A 201 9.85 -8.67 -6.98
CA ASP A 201 8.94 -9.73 -6.55
C ASP A 201 9.23 -10.19 -5.10
N THR A 202 10.50 -10.28 -4.73
CA THR A 202 10.92 -10.61 -3.35
C THR A 202 10.42 -9.58 -2.33
N LEU A 203 10.44 -8.30 -2.67
CA LEU A 203 9.95 -7.23 -1.79
C LEU A 203 8.46 -7.35 -1.46
N ILE A 204 7.69 -7.99 -2.33
CA ILE A 204 6.25 -8.24 -2.15
C ILE A 204 5.94 -9.72 -1.88
N ASP A 205 6.88 -10.47 -1.32
CA ASP A 205 6.73 -11.88 -0.94
C ASP A 205 6.40 -12.82 -2.11
N GLY A 206 6.91 -12.53 -3.33
CA GLY A 206 6.72 -13.36 -4.52
C GLY A 206 5.30 -13.34 -5.10
N ARG A 207 4.49 -12.34 -4.77
CA ARG A 207 3.04 -12.33 -5.06
C ARG A 207 2.71 -12.30 -6.54
N PHE A 208 3.48 -11.58 -7.37
CA PHE A 208 3.26 -11.58 -8.81
C PHE A 208 3.57 -12.96 -9.42
N THR A 209 4.71 -13.52 -9.06
CA THR A 209 5.09 -14.88 -9.52
C THR A 209 4.11 -15.93 -9.04
N ALA A 210 3.65 -15.86 -7.78
CA ALA A 210 2.67 -16.80 -7.24
C ALA A 210 1.35 -16.77 -8.03
N GLY A 211 0.78 -15.59 -8.29
CA GLY A 211 -0.43 -15.45 -9.09
C GLY A 211 -0.26 -15.97 -10.52
N PHE A 212 0.87 -15.68 -11.16
CA PHE A 212 1.20 -16.19 -12.49
C PHE A 212 1.32 -17.72 -12.52
N LEU A 213 2.02 -18.33 -11.57
CA LEU A 213 2.21 -19.79 -11.52
C LEU A 213 0.91 -20.53 -11.23
N ILE A 214 0.04 -19.98 -10.38
CA ILE A 214 -1.31 -20.53 -10.15
C ILE A 214 -2.15 -20.40 -11.43
N GLY A 215 -2.05 -19.30 -12.16
CA GLY A 215 -2.67 -19.17 -13.48
C GLY A 215 -2.20 -20.25 -14.45
N GLN A 216 -0.89 -20.51 -14.55
CA GLN A 216 -0.38 -21.62 -15.36
C GLN A 216 -0.93 -22.98 -14.92
N GLN A 217 -1.01 -23.22 -13.62
CA GLN A 217 -1.51 -24.49 -13.08
C GLN A 217 -3.00 -24.69 -13.41
N ASN A 218 -3.81 -23.66 -13.28
CA ASN A 218 -5.26 -23.74 -13.48
C ASN A 218 -5.63 -23.89 -14.94
N PHE A 219 -4.97 -23.14 -15.83
CA PHE A 219 -5.36 -23.08 -17.25
C PHE A 219 -4.50 -23.95 -18.17
N ARG A 220 -3.32 -24.39 -17.73
CA ARG A 220 -2.42 -25.28 -18.47
C ARG A 220 -1.91 -26.46 -17.64
N PRO A 221 -2.77 -27.27 -17.04
CA PRO A 221 -2.33 -28.29 -16.08
C PRO A 221 -1.41 -29.38 -16.71
N ARG A 222 -1.55 -29.62 -18.03
CA ARG A 222 -0.77 -30.64 -18.79
C ARG A 222 0.26 -30.03 -19.73
N GLY A 223 0.34 -28.71 -19.82
CA GLY A 223 1.32 -28.00 -20.68
C GLY A 223 2.67 -27.80 -19.98
N ALA A 224 3.76 -27.76 -20.77
CA ALA A 224 5.06 -27.35 -20.24
C ALA A 224 4.96 -25.94 -19.64
N ARG A 225 5.41 -25.80 -18.39
CA ARG A 225 5.43 -24.50 -17.69
C ARG A 225 6.46 -23.56 -18.32
N ILE A 226 6.07 -22.32 -18.58
CA ILE A 226 6.99 -21.27 -19.00
C ILE A 226 7.58 -20.65 -17.75
N GLN A 227 8.89 -20.79 -17.61
CA GLN A 227 9.62 -20.16 -16.50
C GLN A 227 9.68 -18.65 -16.71
N PRO A 228 9.45 -17.83 -15.67
CA PRO A 228 9.59 -16.39 -15.76
C PRO A 228 10.97 -15.98 -16.27
N PHE A 229 11.03 -14.90 -17.06
CA PHE A 229 12.28 -14.25 -17.40
C PHE A 229 12.65 -13.27 -16.28
N THR A 230 13.81 -13.50 -15.65
CA THR A 230 14.24 -12.76 -14.45
C THR A 230 15.53 -11.97 -14.65
N GLN A 231 16.16 -12.07 -15.82
CA GLN A 231 17.46 -11.46 -16.10
C GLN A 231 17.33 -10.01 -16.64
N ILE A 232 16.50 -9.18 -15.96
CA ILE A 232 16.17 -7.82 -16.41
C ILE A 232 17.42 -6.94 -16.52
N ALA A 233 18.27 -6.92 -15.50
CA ALA A 233 19.49 -6.12 -15.48
C ALA A 233 20.48 -6.52 -16.60
N GLN A 234 20.51 -7.79 -16.97
CA GLN A 234 21.33 -8.29 -18.07
C GLN A 234 20.72 -7.89 -19.42
N ALA A 235 19.41 -8.02 -19.59
CA ALA A 235 18.71 -7.68 -20.82
C ALA A 235 18.81 -6.19 -21.14
N ARG A 236 18.83 -5.31 -20.14
CA ARG A 236 19.12 -3.86 -20.30
C ARG A 236 20.48 -3.60 -20.94
N LYS A 237 21.47 -4.44 -20.70
CA LYS A 237 22.81 -4.32 -21.27
C LYS A 237 22.92 -5.04 -22.63
N ASN A 238 22.32 -6.22 -22.75
CA ASN A 238 22.36 -7.05 -23.96
C ASN A 238 21.09 -7.92 -24.03
N LEU A 239 20.29 -7.73 -25.09
CA LEU A 239 19.02 -8.43 -25.30
C LEU A 239 19.17 -9.92 -25.67
N GLN A 240 20.37 -10.44 -25.90
CA GLN A 240 20.59 -11.83 -26.32
C GLN A 240 19.99 -12.86 -25.34
N CYS A 241 20.07 -12.60 -24.03
CA CYS A 241 19.48 -13.48 -23.02
C CYS A 241 17.94 -13.48 -23.11
N PHE A 242 17.31 -12.33 -23.35
CA PHE A 242 15.88 -12.20 -23.53
C PHE A 242 15.41 -12.86 -24.83
N GLN A 243 16.10 -12.64 -25.95
CA GLN A 243 15.81 -13.26 -27.23
C GLN A 243 15.93 -14.80 -27.13
N SER A 244 16.98 -15.31 -26.48
CA SER A 244 17.16 -16.75 -26.26
C SER A 244 16.01 -17.35 -25.43
N TRP A 245 15.54 -16.64 -24.42
CA TRP A 245 14.37 -17.04 -23.63
C TRP A 245 13.10 -17.03 -24.45
N LEU A 246 12.84 -16.00 -25.29
CA LEU A 246 11.71 -15.92 -26.20
C LEU A 246 11.68 -17.12 -27.17
N ASN A 247 12.82 -17.41 -27.81
CA ASN A 247 12.94 -18.51 -28.78
C ASN A 247 12.67 -19.88 -28.17
N ARG A 248 13.11 -20.09 -26.91
CA ARG A 248 12.91 -21.36 -26.19
C ARG A 248 11.49 -21.48 -25.65
N SER A 249 10.98 -20.42 -25.06
CA SER A 249 9.69 -20.43 -24.34
C SER A 249 8.50 -20.18 -25.26
N ARG A 250 8.70 -19.46 -26.35
CA ARG A 250 7.70 -19.08 -27.38
C ARG A 250 6.38 -18.60 -26.74
N PRO A 251 6.42 -17.58 -25.89
CA PRO A 251 5.22 -17.00 -25.30
C PRO A 251 4.39 -16.33 -26.43
N ASP A 252 3.07 -16.31 -26.28
CA ASP A 252 2.16 -15.57 -27.16
C ASP A 252 1.62 -14.28 -26.51
N VAL A 253 1.86 -14.09 -25.20
CA VAL A 253 1.62 -12.85 -24.47
C VAL A 253 2.61 -12.74 -23.31
N LEU A 254 3.05 -11.53 -22.99
CA LEU A 254 3.92 -11.25 -21.84
C LEU A 254 3.21 -10.38 -20.81
N PHE A 255 3.41 -10.74 -19.53
CA PHE A 255 3.12 -9.89 -18.39
C PHE A 255 4.39 -9.23 -17.90
N THR A 256 4.32 -7.96 -17.54
CA THR A 256 5.49 -7.22 -17.07
C THR A 256 5.11 -5.98 -16.25
N LEU A 257 6.07 -5.47 -15.47
CA LEU A 257 6.04 -4.14 -14.85
C LEU A 257 6.81 -3.10 -15.69
N TYR A 258 7.59 -3.53 -16.71
CA TYR A 258 8.59 -2.71 -17.37
C TYR A 258 8.12 -2.27 -18.75
N HIS A 259 8.13 -0.96 -19.01
CA HIS A 259 7.74 -0.39 -20.29
C HIS A 259 8.74 -0.70 -21.41
N GLU A 260 10.00 -0.87 -21.06
CA GLU A 260 11.09 -1.18 -21.99
C GLU A 260 10.94 -2.55 -22.69
N VAL A 261 10.08 -3.43 -22.15
CA VAL A 261 9.81 -4.74 -22.77
C VAL A 261 9.14 -4.59 -24.15
N GLU A 262 8.38 -3.53 -24.39
CA GLU A 262 7.82 -3.20 -25.69
C GLU A 262 8.94 -2.96 -26.72
N ASP A 263 9.93 -2.13 -26.35
CA ASP A 263 11.11 -1.86 -27.19
C ASP A 263 11.96 -3.12 -27.39
N TRP A 264 12.10 -3.96 -26.35
CA TRP A 264 12.84 -5.21 -26.45
C TRP A 264 12.20 -6.18 -27.45
N LEU A 265 10.88 -6.32 -27.41
CA LEU A 265 10.13 -7.16 -28.35
C LEU A 265 10.30 -6.66 -29.79
N THR A 266 10.17 -5.35 -30.00
CA THR A 266 10.37 -4.73 -31.33
C THR A 266 11.80 -4.99 -31.84
N LYS A 267 12.83 -4.81 -31.01
CA LYS A 267 14.23 -5.09 -31.36
C LYS A 267 14.49 -6.58 -31.63
N CYS A 268 13.72 -7.48 -31.02
CA CYS A 268 13.76 -8.92 -31.29
C CYS A 268 12.92 -9.34 -32.52
N GLY A 269 12.31 -8.40 -33.23
CA GLY A 269 11.54 -8.64 -34.46
C GLY A 269 10.08 -9.02 -34.27
N TYR A 270 9.51 -8.81 -33.08
CA TYR A 270 8.11 -9.11 -32.79
C TYR A 270 7.21 -7.88 -32.99
N ASN A 271 6.05 -8.06 -33.61
CA ASN A 271 5.00 -7.05 -33.73
C ASN A 271 3.96 -7.24 -32.65
N ILE A 272 3.67 -6.17 -31.89
CA ILE A 272 2.63 -6.15 -30.85
C ILE A 272 1.36 -5.52 -31.44
N PRO A 273 0.19 -6.13 -31.31
CA PRO A 273 -0.13 -7.41 -30.66
C PRO A 273 -0.13 -8.63 -31.62
N LYS A 274 0.28 -8.45 -32.88
CA LYS A 274 0.11 -9.45 -33.95
C LYS A 274 0.83 -10.76 -33.63
N ASP A 275 2.12 -10.68 -33.30
CA ASP A 275 2.96 -11.85 -33.01
C ASP A 275 2.92 -12.21 -31.52
N ILE A 276 2.90 -11.22 -30.65
CA ILE A 276 2.91 -11.37 -29.19
C ILE A 276 2.12 -10.26 -28.53
N GLY A 277 1.27 -10.60 -27.54
CA GLY A 277 0.58 -9.62 -26.71
C GLY A 277 1.46 -9.10 -25.57
N LEU A 278 1.10 -7.92 -25.03
CA LEU A 278 1.80 -7.32 -23.91
C LEU A 278 0.81 -6.74 -22.91
N ILE A 279 0.93 -7.16 -21.63
CA ILE A 279 0.01 -6.80 -20.54
C ILE A 279 0.84 -6.25 -19.38
N GLN A 280 0.50 -5.05 -18.94
CA GLN A 280 1.13 -4.41 -17.79
C GLN A 280 0.51 -4.85 -16.47
N TYR A 281 1.34 -5.21 -15.49
CA TYR A 281 0.91 -5.43 -14.11
C TYR A 281 0.73 -4.11 -13.31
N GLU A 282 1.27 -3.02 -13.84
CA GLU A 282 1.07 -1.65 -13.32
C GLU A 282 0.71 -0.73 -14.48
N TRP A 283 -0.57 -0.76 -14.87
CA TRP A 283 -1.09 0.12 -15.90
C TRP A 283 -1.05 1.58 -15.44
N ARG A 284 -0.77 2.49 -16.37
CA ARG A 284 -0.66 3.93 -16.11
C ARG A 284 -1.34 4.73 -17.20
N ALA A 285 -2.09 5.77 -16.82
CA ALA A 285 -2.83 6.63 -17.74
C ALA A 285 -1.95 7.30 -18.80
N GLN A 286 -0.67 7.59 -18.48
CA GLN A 286 0.29 8.17 -19.44
C GLN A 286 0.64 7.23 -20.60
N ARG A 287 0.31 5.95 -20.48
CA ARG A 287 0.50 4.91 -21.50
C ARG A 287 -0.81 4.16 -21.76
N SER A 288 -1.89 4.91 -22.01
CA SER A 288 -3.24 4.40 -22.16
C SER A 288 -3.44 3.42 -23.34
N HIS A 289 -2.48 3.36 -24.28
CA HIS A 289 -2.50 2.38 -25.37
C HIS A 289 -2.19 0.93 -24.90
N TRP A 290 -1.64 0.76 -23.72
CA TRP A 290 -1.34 -0.55 -23.15
C TRP A 290 -2.56 -1.19 -22.51
N ALA A 291 -2.69 -2.49 -22.69
CA ALA A 291 -3.58 -3.31 -21.83
C ALA A 291 -2.89 -3.63 -20.51
N GLY A 292 -3.64 -3.72 -19.43
CA GLY A 292 -3.04 -4.08 -18.16
C GLY A 292 -3.95 -3.98 -16.96
N MET A 293 -3.34 -4.06 -15.79
CA MET A 293 -4.00 -4.00 -14.49
C MET A 293 -3.72 -2.63 -13.85
N ASP A 294 -4.74 -1.81 -13.69
CA ASP A 294 -4.68 -0.62 -12.84
C ASP A 294 -4.70 -1.07 -11.39
N GLN A 295 -3.61 -0.85 -10.68
CA GLN A 295 -3.48 -1.21 -9.26
C GLN A 295 -4.30 -0.32 -8.34
N ARG A 296 -4.92 0.74 -8.84
CA ARG A 296 -5.69 1.71 -8.07
C ARG A 296 -4.88 2.27 -6.91
N ASN A 297 -3.67 2.71 -7.22
CA ASN A 297 -2.76 3.28 -6.23
C ASN A 297 -3.33 4.54 -5.54
N ASP A 298 -4.27 5.23 -6.18
CA ASP A 298 -5.07 6.29 -5.57
C ASP A 298 -5.90 5.76 -4.38
N LEU A 299 -6.62 4.66 -4.56
CA LEU A 299 -7.42 4.02 -3.50
C LEU A 299 -6.52 3.39 -2.42
N VAL A 300 -5.33 2.93 -2.77
CA VAL A 300 -4.36 2.46 -1.77
C VAL A 300 -3.95 3.60 -0.85
N GLY A 301 -3.69 4.79 -1.40
CA GLY A 301 -3.42 6.00 -0.60
C GLY A 301 -4.57 6.36 0.34
N GLU A 302 -5.82 6.27 -0.15
CA GLU A 302 -7.02 6.49 0.68
C GLU A 302 -7.13 5.45 1.80
N ALA A 303 -6.97 4.17 1.48
CA ALA A 303 -7.04 3.08 2.45
C ALA A 303 -5.97 3.18 3.54
N ALA A 304 -4.78 3.68 3.19
CA ALA A 304 -3.72 3.94 4.17
C ALA A 304 -4.12 5.03 5.17
N VAL A 305 -4.78 6.09 4.70
CA VAL A 305 -5.31 7.15 5.58
C VAL A 305 -6.42 6.61 6.48
N ASP A 306 -7.37 5.85 5.93
CA ASP A 306 -8.44 5.23 6.72
C ASP A 306 -7.87 4.35 7.83
N LEU A 307 -6.86 3.54 7.51
CA LEU A 307 -6.25 2.62 8.45
C LEU A 307 -5.52 3.38 9.57
N VAL A 308 -4.68 4.38 9.25
CA VAL A 308 -3.97 5.17 10.29
C VAL A 308 -4.93 5.99 11.14
N VAL A 309 -5.98 6.56 10.56
CA VAL A 309 -7.02 7.29 11.31
C VAL A 309 -7.79 6.35 12.23
N SER A 310 -8.12 5.15 11.77
CA SER A 310 -8.71 4.10 12.61
C SER A 310 -7.81 3.73 13.79
N MET A 311 -6.51 3.54 13.55
CA MET A 311 -5.53 3.27 14.61
C MET A 311 -5.50 4.40 15.65
N ILE A 312 -5.48 5.65 15.21
CA ILE A 312 -5.50 6.83 16.10
C ILE A 312 -6.78 6.85 16.94
N HIS A 313 -7.94 6.63 16.33
CA HIS A 313 -9.23 6.65 17.02
C HIS A 313 -9.36 5.50 18.04
N ASN A 314 -8.74 4.37 17.76
CA ASN A 314 -8.69 3.22 18.67
C ASN A 314 -7.60 3.33 19.74
N GLY A 315 -6.85 4.45 19.76
CA GLY A 315 -5.81 4.70 20.77
C GLY A 315 -4.56 3.83 20.59
N VAL A 316 -4.35 3.27 19.41
CA VAL A 316 -3.11 2.52 19.08
C VAL A 316 -1.93 3.49 19.18
N ARG A 317 -0.85 3.03 19.78
CA ARG A 317 0.42 3.76 19.88
C ARG A 317 1.55 2.84 19.48
N GLY A 318 2.49 3.39 18.75
CA GLY A 318 3.67 2.66 18.35
C GLY A 318 3.36 1.47 17.41
N ILE A 319 4.23 0.49 17.45
CA ILE A 319 4.13 -0.74 16.67
C ILE A 319 2.94 -1.56 17.19
N PRO A 320 1.96 -1.92 16.34
CA PRO A 320 0.83 -2.72 16.78
C PRO A 320 1.26 -4.16 17.13
N LYS A 321 0.69 -4.75 18.18
CA LYS A 321 0.93 -6.16 18.50
C LYS A 321 0.52 -7.10 17.38
N GLN A 322 -0.51 -6.74 16.64
CA GLN A 322 -1.03 -7.45 15.46
C GLN A 322 -1.17 -6.45 14.32
N PRO A 323 -0.22 -6.39 13.38
CA PRO A 323 -0.33 -5.57 12.19
C PRO A 323 -1.53 -5.97 11.33
N ILE A 324 -2.20 -4.98 10.74
CA ILE A 324 -3.35 -5.19 9.86
C ILE A 324 -2.95 -4.86 8.44
N ALA A 325 -3.38 -5.68 7.47
CA ALA A 325 -3.19 -5.44 6.05
C ALA A 325 -4.53 -5.16 5.36
N THR A 326 -4.62 -4.03 4.67
CA THR A 326 -5.72 -3.70 3.77
C THR A 326 -5.23 -3.82 2.33
N GLN A 327 -5.97 -4.56 1.50
CA GLN A 327 -5.62 -4.76 0.10
C GLN A 327 -6.70 -4.19 -0.82
N VAL A 328 -6.27 -3.48 -1.86
CA VAL A 328 -7.13 -2.89 -2.89
C VAL A 328 -7.12 -3.79 -4.12
N THR A 329 -8.29 -4.09 -4.62
CA THR A 329 -8.47 -4.89 -5.84
C THR A 329 -8.13 -4.06 -7.07
N SER A 330 -7.28 -4.62 -7.94
CA SER A 330 -6.90 -4.00 -9.21
C SER A 330 -8.02 -4.13 -10.25
N GLN A 331 -8.03 -3.22 -11.23
CA GLN A 331 -8.99 -3.17 -12.31
C GLN A 331 -8.31 -3.49 -13.65
N TRP A 332 -8.96 -4.33 -14.47
CA TRP A 332 -8.52 -4.55 -15.85
C TRP A 332 -8.76 -3.32 -16.72
N VAL A 333 -7.80 -2.98 -17.56
CA VAL A 333 -7.88 -1.93 -18.57
C VAL A 333 -7.52 -2.50 -19.94
N GLU A 334 -8.43 -2.35 -20.89
CA GLU A 334 -8.18 -2.74 -22.27
C GLU A 334 -7.18 -1.79 -22.96
N GLY A 335 -6.46 -2.32 -23.94
CA GLY A 335 -5.50 -1.53 -24.72
C GLY A 335 -5.14 -2.17 -26.06
N LYS A 336 -4.35 -1.46 -26.85
CA LYS A 336 -3.96 -1.87 -28.19
C LYS A 336 -2.81 -2.91 -28.23
N THR A 337 -2.24 -3.23 -27.08
CA THR A 337 -1.11 -4.18 -26.96
C THR A 337 -1.54 -5.64 -26.85
N ILE A 338 -2.84 -5.91 -26.93
CA ILE A 338 -3.43 -7.24 -26.99
C ILE A 338 -4.33 -7.40 -28.22
N ARG A 339 -4.59 -8.66 -28.60
CA ARG A 339 -5.56 -8.96 -29.66
C ARG A 339 -6.95 -8.53 -29.21
N ILE A 340 -7.75 -8.04 -30.14
CA ILE A 340 -9.18 -7.84 -29.89
C ILE A 340 -9.77 -9.24 -29.80
N GLY A 341 -10.42 -9.57 -28.70
CA GLY A 341 -11.09 -10.86 -28.52
C GLY A 341 -12.16 -11.03 -29.60
N GLY A 342 -12.11 -12.15 -30.29
CA GLY A 342 -13.13 -12.54 -31.27
C GLY A 342 -14.35 -13.12 -30.57
#